data_6b8a7651f403fb1b2e1598ba10c5ed6a
#
_entry.id   6b8a7651f403fb1b2e1598ba10c5ed6a
#
_cell.length_a   1.000
_cell.length_b   1.000
_cell.length_c   1.000
_cell.angle_alpha   90.00
_cell.angle_beta   90.00
_cell.angle_gamma   90.00
#
_symmetry.space_group_name_H-M   'P 1'
#
loop_
_entity.id
_entity.type
_entity.pdbx_description
1 polymer ?
#
loop_
_entity_poly.entity_id
_entity_poly.type
_entity_poly.pdbx_seq_one_letter_code
_entity_poly.pdbx_strand_id
1 'polypeptide(L)'
;LGGMLTNFKTIRQSIKRLAEIDEMAANGLLDQRSKREAQMVRREREKLHRSLGGIKDMDGLPDVMFVIDVGHEKIAIHEAQKLGIPVVAVVDTNCSPEGISYVIPGNDDAMRAIQLYAAGIADAVIEGRSTVLEMPVGEDEFVELDEEGKPRSRTGAPKPSRKAPARKKTAASPKRKPTDDTAAAEQRAE
;
A
#
# COMPACT_ATOMS: atom_id res chain seq x y z
N LEU A 1 0.12 -19.67 3.17
CA LEU A 1 0.23 -19.71 4.64
C LEU A 1 -1.16 -19.55 5.25
N GLY A 2 -1.58 -20.48 6.13
CA GLY A 2 -2.81 -20.30 6.90
C GLY A 2 -2.71 -19.11 7.86
N GLY A 3 -3.82 -18.39 8.08
CA GLY A 3 -3.86 -17.23 8.95
C GLY A 3 -3.40 -15.92 8.29
N MET A 4 -3.25 -15.88 6.97
CA MET A 4 -2.83 -14.65 6.28
C MET A 4 -3.84 -13.51 6.45
N LEU A 5 -5.11 -13.81 6.45
CA LEU A 5 -6.18 -12.84 6.62
C LEU A 5 -6.69 -12.81 8.07
N THR A 6 -6.99 -13.96 8.65
CA THR A 6 -7.56 -14.06 10.01
C THR A 6 -6.57 -13.70 11.12
N ASN A 7 -5.25 -13.86 10.90
CA ASN A 7 -4.20 -13.46 11.83
C ASN A 7 -3.24 -12.44 11.20
N PHE A 8 -3.81 -11.45 10.52
CA PHE A 8 -3.06 -10.43 9.78
C PHE A 8 -2.08 -9.65 10.66
N LYS A 9 -2.40 -9.46 11.95
CA LYS A 9 -1.50 -8.77 12.90
C LYS A 9 -0.14 -9.46 13.02
N THR A 10 -0.12 -10.79 13.09
CA THR A 10 1.13 -11.58 13.15
C THR A 10 1.86 -11.57 11.81
N ILE A 11 1.12 -11.67 10.71
CA ILE A 11 1.69 -11.58 9.36
C ILE A 11 2.36 -10.23 9.14
N ARG A 12 1.74 -9.14 9.57
CA ARG A 12 2.30 -7.78 9.49
C ARG A 12 3.63 -7.64 10.24
N GLN A 13 3.80 -8.32 11.37
CA GLN A 13 5.10 -8.36 12.06
C GLN A 13 6.18 -9.06 11.21
N SER A 14 5.82 -10.14 10.53
CA SER A 14 6.74 -10.85 9.64
C SER A 14 7.07 -10.02 8.38
N ILE A 15 6.11 -9.28 7.84
CA ILE A 15 6.34 -8.33 6.73
C ILE A 15 7.30 -7.22 7.18
N LYS A 16 7.08 -6.66 8.37
CA LYS A 16 7.98 -5.66 8.94
C LYS A 16 9.42 -6.20 9.09
N ARG A 17 9.53 -7.44 9.56
CA ARG A 17 10.83 -8.12 9.66
C ARG A 17 11.51 -8.27 8.29
N LEU A 18 10.76 -8.60 7.25
CA LEU A 18 11.27 -8.67 5.87
C LEU A 18 11.79 -7.30 5.40
N ALA A 19 11.02 -6.23 5.65
CA ALA A 19 11.43 -4.87 5.29
C ALA A 19 12.72 -4.43 6.03
N GLU A 20 12.85 -4.76 7.32
CA GLU A 20 14.07 -4.51 8.11
C GLU A 20 15.29 -5.23 7.51
N ILE A 21 15.12 -6.49 7.08
CA ILE A 21 16.21 -7.25 6.45
C ILE A 21 16.56 -6.67 5.07
N ASP A 22 15.57 -6.25 4.29
CA ASP A 22 15.79 -5.62 2.99
C ASP A 22 16.56 -4.30 3.13
N GLU A 23 16.22 -3.49 4.13
CA GLU A 23 16.93 -2.26 4.45
C GLU A 23 18.37 -2.53 4.93
N MET A 24 18.58 -3.52 5.79
CA MET A 24 19.93 -3.93 6.21
C MET A 24 20.77 -4.39 5.02
N ALA A 25 20.17 -5.08 4.05
CA ALA A 25 20.85 -5.51 2.84
C ALA A 25 21.24 -4.34 1.94
N ALA A 26 20.32 -3.37 1.76
CA ALA A 26 20.54 -2.16 0.96
C ALA A 26 21.64 -1.26 1.55
N ASN A 27 21.69 -1.15 2.87
CA ASN A 27 22.68 -0.33 3.60
C ASN A 27 24.04 -1.02 3.79
N GLY A 28 24.26 -2.23 3.24
CA GLY A 28 25.52 -2.96 3.37
C GLY A 28 25.83 -3.48 4.79
N LEU A 29 24.88 -3.37 5.71
CA LEU A 29 25.04 -3.80 7.11
C LEU A 29 25.23 -5.31 7.25
N LEU A 30 24.81 -6.09 6.24
CA LEU A 30 25.03 -7.54 6.22
C LEU A 30 26.50 -7.89 6.01
N ASP A 31 27.26 -7.06 5.32
CA ASP A 31 28.68 -7.33 5.01
C ASP A 31 29.59 -7.00 6.21
N GLN A 32 29.09 -6.22 7.16
CA GLN A 32 29.78 -5.93 8.43
C GLN A 32 29.62 -7.06 9.47
N ARG A 33 28.74 -8.03 9.23
CA ARG A 33 28.52 -9.17 10.11
C ARG A 33 29.44 -10.35 9.74
N SER A 34 29.52 -11.30 10.65
CA SER A 34 30.24 -12.55 10.35
C SER A 34 29.60 -13.26 9.14
N LYS A 35 30.41 -13.95 8.32
CA LYS A 35 29.91 -14.69 7.13
C LYS A 35 28.76 -15.63 7.47
N ARG A 36 28.81 -16.28 8.66
CA ARG A 36 27.78 -17.21 9.10
C ARG A 36 26.46 -16.48 9.39
N GLU A 37 26.52 -15.37 10.09
CA GLU A 37 25.32 -14.57 10.44
C GLU A 37 24.71 -13.95 9.17
N ALA A 38 25.54 -13.36 8.30
CA ALA A 38 25.07 -12.82 7.03
C ALA A 38 24.36 -13.87 6.17
N GLN A 39 24.90 -15.10 6.14
CA GLN A 39 24.26 -16.19 5.41
C GLN A 39 22.93 -16.64 6.05
N MET A 40 22.83 -16.65 7.38
CA MET A 40 21.56 -16.96 8.06
C MET A 40 20.48 -15.91 7.74
N VAL A 41 20.83 -14.62 7.80
CA VAL A 41 19.91 -13.53 7.49
C VAL A 41 19.48 -13.56 6.02
N ARG A 42 20.40 -13.85 5.09
CA ARG A 42 20.06 -14.01 3.67
C ARG A 42 19.07 -15.15 3.43
N ARG A 43 19.24 -16.30 4.11
CA ARG A 43 18.29 -17.42 4.03
C ARG A 43 16.93 -17.08 4.65
N GLU A 44 16.93 -16.36 5.78
CA GLU A 44 15.71 -15.86 6.41
C GLU A 44 14.97 -14.92 5.45
N ARG A 45 15.66 -13.96 4.85
CA ARG A 45 15.14 -13.05 3.83
C ARG A 45 14.49 -13.78 2.66
N GLU A 46 15.20 -14.74 2.08
CA GLU A 46 14.73 -15.53 0.95
C GLU A 46 13.44 -16.30 1.29
N LYS A 47 13.40 -16.92 2.48
CA LYS A 47 12.22 -17.61 2.99
C LYS A 47 11.03 -16.68 3.16
N LEU A 48 11.23 -15.52 3.80
CA LEU A 48 10.18 -14.53 4.02
C LEU A 48 9.72 -13.92 2.69
N HIS A 49 10.62 -13.59 1.79
CA HIS A 49 10.31 -13.04 0.48
C HIS A 49 9.48 -14.02 -0.36
N ARG A 50 9.84 -15.31 -0.36
CA ARG A 50 9.09 -16.35 -1.05
C ARG A 50 7.65 -16.49 -0.52
N SER A 51 7.44 -16.31 0.78
CA SER A 51 6.14 -16.53 1.42
C SER A 51 5.28 -15.28 1.49
N LEU A 52 5.88 -14.10 1.65
CA LEU A 52 5.20 -12.85 1.97
C LEU A 52 5.51 -11.70 0.99
N GLY A 53 6.41 -11.92 0.04
CA GLY A 53 6.84 -10.85 -0.89
C GLY A 53 5.69 -10.24 -1.68
N GLY A 54 4.67 -11.03 -2.02
CA GLY A 54 3.51 -10.57 -2.77
C GLY A 54 2.54 -9.67 -1.98
N ILE A 55 2.59 -9.71 -0.64
CA ILE A 55 1.72 -8.91 0.23
C ILE A 55 2.48 -7.84 1.02
N LYS A 56 3.72 -7.60 0.66
CA LYS A 56 4.62 -6.66 1.33
C LYS A 56 4.04 -5.24 1.39
N ASP A 57 3.38 -4.81 0.32
CA ASP A 57 2.84 -3.45 0.17
C ASP A 57 1.35 -3.36 0.54
N MET A 58 0.80 -4.39 1.20
CA MET A 58 -0.59 -4.45 1.61
C MET A 58 -0.77 -3.84 3.01
N ASP A 59 -1.45 -2.71 3.10
CA ASP A 59 -1.63 -1.97 4.36
C ASP A 59 -2.70 -2.57 5.28
N GLY A 60 -3.67 -3.28 4.73
CA GLY A 60 -4.81 -3.81 5.46
C GLY A 60 -5.38 -5.09 4.85
N LEU A 61 -6.55 -5.49 5.33
CA LEU A 61 -7.31 -6.59 4.73
C LEU A 61 -7.83 -6.16 3.35
N PRO A 62 -7.87 -7.07 2.36
CA PRO A 62 -8.41 -6.74 1.04
C PRO A 62 -9.93 -6.63 1.08
N ASP A 63 -10.49 -5.77 0.22
CA ASP A 63 -11.93 -5.59 0.05
C ASP A 63 -12.55 -6.72 -0.79
N VAL A 64 -11.76 -7.35 -1.65
CA VAL A 64 -12.15 -8.48 -2.51
C VAL A 64 -10.95 -9.40 -2.71
N MET A 65 -11.21 -10.69 -2.86
CA MET A 65 -10.18 -11.69 -3.12
C MET A 65 -10.47 -12.41 -4.44
N PHE A 66 -9.46 -12.47 -5.32
CA PHE A 66 -9.50 -13.29 -6.53
C PHE A 66 -8.68 -14.54 -6.33
N VAL A 67 -9.27 -15.70 -6.61
CA VAL A 67 -8.67 -17.03 -6.40
C VAL A 67 -8.67 -17.82 -7.69
N ILE A 68 -7.55 -18.45 -7.99
CA ILE A 68 -7.39 -19.45 -9.02
C ILE A 68 -7.04 -20.76 -8.31
N ASP A 69 -7.63 -21.88 -8.73
CA ASP A 69 -7.52 -23.19 -8.07
C ASP A 69 -8.13 -23.23 -6.66
N VAL A 70 -9.43 -23.25 -6.63
CA VAL A 70 -10.25 -23.35 -5.40
C VAL A 70 -9.91 -24.60 -4.58
N GLY A 71 -9.52 -25.69 -5.26
CA GLY A 71 -9.15 -26.95 -4.61
C GLY A 71 -7.91 -26.84 -3.75
N HIS A 72 -6.93 -26.08 -4.20
CA HIS A 72 -5.65 -25.85 -3.50
C HIS A 72 -5.76 -24.75 -2.44
N GLU A 73 -6.50 -23.69 -2.73
CA GLU A 73 -6.57 -22.48 -1.89
C GLU A 73 -7.77 -22.45 -0.92
N LYS A 74 -8.28 -23.63 -0.50
CA LYS A 74 -9.42 -23.76 0.43
C LYS A 74 -9.24 -22.96 1.72
N ILE A 75 -8.02 -22.87 2.23
CA ILE A 75 -7.72 -22.15 3.47
C ILE A 75 -7.98 -20.64 3.28
N ALA A 76 -7.53 -20.07 2.16
CA ALA A 76 -7.74 -18.66 1.87
C ALA A 76 -9.23 -18.32 1.71
N ILE A 77 -9.99 -19.17 1.01
CA ILE A 77 -11.42 -19.01 0.83
C ILE A 77 -12.15 -19.06 2.18
N HIS A 78 -11.80 -20.02 3.03
CA HIS A 78 -12.41 -20.14 4.36
C HIS A 78 -12.08 -18.94 5.27
N GLU A 79 -10.87 -18.40 5.17
CA GLU A 79 -10.49 -17.18 5.89
C GLU A 79 -11.27 -15.96 5.39
N ALA A 80 -11.41 -15.81 4.07
CA ALA A 80 -12.19 -14.72 3.48
C ALA A 80 -13.67 -14.79 3.91
N GLN A 81 -14.27 -15.99 3.89
CA GLN A 81 -15.64 -16.20 4.38
C GLN A 81 -15.81 -15.77 5.84
N LYS A 82 -14.88 -16.15 6.72
CA LYS A 82 -14.91 -15.77 8.15
C LYS A 82 -14.86 -14.26 8.36
N LEU A 83 -14.19 -13.54 7.47
CA LEU A 83 -14.01 -12.09 7.52
C LEU A 83 -15.08 -11.34 6.71
N GLY A 84 -15.95 -12.04 5.99
CA GLY A 84 -16.97 -11.44 5.13
C GLY A 84 -16.38 -10.80 3.86
N ILE A 85 -15.18 -11.19 3.45
CA ILE A 85 -14.54 -10.70 2.24
C ILE A 85 -15.12 -11.46 1.04
N PRO A 86 -15.68 -10.76 0.03
CA PRO A 86 -16.22 -11.42 -1.16
C PRO A 86 -15.10 -12.07 -1.96
N VAL A 87 -15.39 -13.28 -2.46
CA VAL A 87 -14.45 -14.10 -3.22
C VAL A 87 -14.94 -14.22 -4.66
N VAL A 88 -14.07 -13.83 -5.59
CA VAL A 88 -14.20 -14.14 -7.03
C VAL A 88 -13.25 -15.29 -7.32
N ALA A 89 -13.72 -16.38 -7.89
CA ALA A 89 -12.85 -17.52 -8.15
C ALA A 89 -13.10 -18.20 -9.47
N VAL A 90 -12.00 -18.69 -10.06
CA VAL A 90 -12.06 -19.63 -11.19
C VAL A 90 -12.33 -21.02 -10.63
N VAL A 91 -13.37 -21.67 -11.13
CA VAL A 91 -13.81 -22.99 -10.69
C VAL A 91 -13.79 -23.95 -11.87
N ASP A 92 -12.97 -24.97 -11.77
CA ASP A 92 -12.93 -26.08 -12.71
C ASP A 92 -13.90 -27.21 -12.28
N THR A 93 -14.09 -28.19 -13.14
CA THR A 93 -15.02 -29.30 -12.98
C THR A 93 -14.74 -30.19 -11.77
N ASN A 94 -13.51 -30.20 -11.27
CA ASN A 94 -13.05 -30.97 -10.10
C ASN A 94 -13.26 -30.23 -8.76
N CYS A 95 -13.76 -28.96 -8.80
CA CYS A 95 -13.89 -28.10 -7.63
C CYS A 95 -15.35 -27.82 -7.29
N SER A 96 -15.65 -27.60 -5.99
CA SER A 96 -16.94 -27.12 -5.52
C SER A 96 -17.02 -25.60 -5.51
N PRO A 97 -18.12 -25.00 -5.98
CA PRO A 97 -18.33 -23.56 -5.93
C PRO A 97 -18.77 -23.04 -4.55
N GLU A 98 -18.82 -23.90 -3.53
CA GLU A 98 -19.29 -23.51 -2.20
C GLU A 98 -18.41 -22.44 -1.57
N GLY A 99 -19.04 -21.37 -1.09
CA GLY A 99 -18.36 -20.29 -0.40
C GLY A 99 -17.72 -19.24 -1.30
N ILE A 100 -18.01 -19.28 -2.59
CA ILE A 100 -17.55 -18.32 -3.58
C ILE A 100 -18.69 -17.36 -3.90
N SER A 101 -18.41 -16.04 -3.83
CA SER A 101 -19.40 -15.01 -4.12
C SER A 101 -19.67 -14.88 -5.62
N TYR A 102 -18.60 -14.97 -6.41
CA TYR A 102 -18.66 -14.85 -7.87
C TYR A 102 -17.84 -15.95 -8.53
N VAL A 103 -18.52 -16.87 -9.21
CA VAL A 103 -17.92 -18.04 -9.84
C VAL A 103 -17.63 -17.74 -11.32
N ILE A 104 -16.40 -17.98 -11.73
CA ILE A 104 -15.95 -17.96 -13.13
C ILE A 104 -15.67 -19.40 -13.53
N PRO A 105 -16.55 -20.05 -14.33
CA PRO A 105 -16.27 -21.42 -14.79
C PRO A 105 -15.11 -21.39 -15.79
N GLY A 106 -14.08 -22.19 -15.53
CA GLY A 106 -12.91 -22.19 -16.40
C GLY A 106 -11.83 -23.15 -15.93
N ASN A 107 -10.82 -23.32 -16.77
CA ASN A 107 -9.66 -24.16 -16.51
C ASN A 107 -8.66 -23.41 -15.62
N ASP A 108 -8.29 -23.98 -14.49
CA ASP A 108 -7.39 -23.42 -13.50
C ASP A 108 -5.93 -23.93 -13.58
N ASP A 109 -5.65 -24.93 -14.45
CA ASP A 109 -4.32 -25.54 -14.61
C ASP A 109 -3.48 -24.89 -15.71
N ALA A 110 -4.11 -24.45 -16.80
CA ALA A 110 -3.40 -24.01 -17.99
C ALA A 110 -2.80 -22.61 -17.82
N MET A 111 -1.48 -22.46 -17.96
CA MET A 111 -0.75 -21.18 -17.87
C MET A 111 -1.37 -20.05 -18.72
N ARG A 112 -1.85 -20.37 -19.93
CA ARG A 112 -2.50 -19.39 -20.82
C ARG A 112 -3.86 -18.94 -20.28
N ALA A 113 -4.63 -19.85 -19.65
CA ALA A 113 -5.90 -19.52 -19.03
C ALA A 113 -5.67 -18.61 -17.82
N ILE A 114 -4.71 -18.94 -16.96
CA ILE A 114 -4.34 -18.13 -15.79
C ILE A 114 -3.92 -16.73 -16.21
N GLN A 115 -3.10 -16.58 -17.26
CA GLN A 115 -2.71 -15.27 -17.79
C GLN A 115 -3.91 -14.46 -18.29
N LEU A 116 -4.86 -15.11 -18.99
CA LEU A 116 -6.07 -14.46 -19.47
C LEU A 116 -6.93 -13.94 -18.32
N TYR A 117 -7.15 -14.77 -17.29
CA TYR A 117 -7.93 -14.36 -16.13
C TYR A 117 -7.25 -13.23 -15.35
N ALA A 118 -5.94 -13.31 -15.14
CA ALA A 118 -5.18 -12.28 -14.45
C ALA A 118 -5.25 -10.93 -15.20
N ALA A 119 -5.11 -10.94 -16.54
CA ALA A 119 -5.25 -9.76 -17.35
C ALA A 119 -6.67 -9.18 -17.28
N GLY A 120 -7.70 -10.03 -17.47
CA GLY A 120 -9.10 -9.59 -17.42
C GLY A 120 -9.51 -9.00 -16.07
N ILE A 121 -9.04 -9.57 -14.96
CA ILE A 121 -9.30 -9.01 -13.62
C ILE A 121 -8.55 -7.69 -13.42
N ALA A 122 -7.31 -7.58 -13.90
CA ALA A 122 -6.55 -6.33 -13.82
C ALA A 122 -7.25 -5.20 -14.61
N ASP A 123 -7.71 -5.49 -15.82
CA ASP A 123 -8.43 -4.53 -16.65
C ASP A 123 -9.74 -4.09 -15.98
N ALA A 124 -10.51 -5.04 -15.43
CA ALA A 124 -11.76 -4.76 -14.71
C ALA A 124 -11.53 -3.87 -13.46
N VAL A 125 -10.44 -4.09 -12.72
CA VAL A 125 -10.08 -3.26 -11.56
C VAL A 125 -9.70 -1.84 -12.01
N ILE A 126 -8.94 -1.70 -13.08
CA ILE A 126 -8.55 -0.39 -13.63
C ILE A 126 -9.79 0.38 -14.10
N GLU A 127 -10.69 -0.28 -14.85
CA GLU A 127 -11.94 0.30 -15.31
C GLU A 127 -12.85 0.73 -14.15
N GLY A 128 -13.02 -0.14 -13.17
CA GLY A 128 -13.82 0.16 -11.98
C GLY A 128 -13.27 1.36 -11.18
N ARG A 129 -11.94 1.47 -11.06
CA ARG A 129 -11.32 2.62 -10.38
C ARG A 129 -11.50 3.92 -11.16
N SER A 130 -11.41 3.90 -12.49
CA SER A 130 -11.65 5.09 -13.32
C SER A 130 -13.09 5.56 -13.21
N THR A 131 -14.05 4.64 -13.22
CA THR A 131 -15.48 4.95 -13.08
C THR A 131 -15.81 5.60 -11.74
N VAL A 132 -15.21 5.13 -10.64
CA VAL A 132 -15.40 5.72 -9.30
C VAL A 132 -14.81 7.14 -9.22
N LEU A 133 -13.69 7.39 -9.87
CA LEU A 133 -13.08 8.73 -9.90
C LEU A 133 -13.90 9.74 -10.73
N GLU A 134 -14.65 9.26 -11.73
CA GLU A 134 -15.53 10.09 -12.54
C GLU A 134 -16.91 10.34 -11.91
N MET A 135 -17.30 9.56 -10.91
CA MET A 135 -18.49 9.88 -10.13
C MET A 135 -18.20 11.16 -9.34
N PRO A 136 -18.93 12.27 -9.61
CA PRO A 136 -18.83 13.43 -8.74
C PRO A 136 -19.21 12.94 -7.35
N VAL A 137 -18.29 13.12 -6.40
CA VAL A 137 -18.62 13.01 -4.98
C VAL A 137 -19.73 14.05 -4.79
N GLY A 138 -20.97 13.60 -4.84
CA GLY A 138 -22.09 14.44 -4.43
C GLY A 138 -21.71 14.91 -3.05
N GLU A 139 -21.52 16.21 -2.89
CA GLU A 139 -21.57 16.80 -1.58
C GLU A 139 -22.90 16.30 -1.03
N ASP A 140 -22.86 15.34 -0.14
CA ASP A 140 -23.99 15.01 0.71
C ASP A 140 -24.29 16.31 1.47
N GLU A 141 -25.09 17.15 0.85
CA GLU A 141 -25.67 18.31 1.47
C GLU A 141 -26.57 17.75 2.57
N PHE A 142 -25.98 17.58 3.74
CA PHE A 142 -26.70 17.24 4.95
C PHE A 142 -27.70 18.39 5.17
N VAL A 143 -28.90 18.23 4.62
CA VAL A 143 -29.98 19.17 4.80
C VAL A 143 -30.50 18.95 6.22
N GLU A 144 -30.05 19.78 7.17
CA GLU A 144 -30.68 19.85 8.49
C GLU A 144 -32.13 20.21 8.31
N LEU A 145 -32.99 19.26 8.65
CA LEU A 145 -34.43 19.49 8.73
C LEU A 145 -34.75 20.15 10.08
N ASP A 146 -35.57 21.18 10.08
CA ASP A 146 -36.14 21.72 11.32
C ASP A 146 -37.22 20.77 11.92
N GLU A 147 -37.68 21.03 13.11
CA GLU A 147 -38.64 20.17 13.83
C GLU A 147 -39.98 19.97 13.09
N GLU A 148 -40.23 20.69 12.00
CA GLU A 148 -41.39 20.56 11.14
C GLU A 148 -41.08 19.80 9.81
N GLY A 149 -39.87 19.25 9.64
CA GLY A 149 -39.48 18.46 8.45
C GLY A 149 -39.22 19.30 7.20
N LYS A 150 -38.98 20.60 7.30
CA LYS A 150 -38.65 21.48 6.17
C LYS A 150 -37.15 21.75 6.09
N PRO A 151 -36.57 21.81 4.89
CA PRO A 151 -35.14 22.09 4.71
C PRO A 151 -34.83 23.53 5.16
N ARG A 152 -33.93 23.68 6.12
CA ARG A 152 -33.41 24.96 6.61
C ARG A 152 -32.55 25.62 5.52
N SER A 153 -33.06 26.65 4.83
CA SER A 153 -32.31 27.45 3.90
C SER A 153 -31.30 28.32 4.67
N ARG A 154 -30.01 28.04 4.50
CA ARG A 154 -28.92 28.92 4.99
C ARG A 154 -28.86 30.18 4.13
N THR A 155 -29.71 31.16 4.46
CA THR A 155 -29.51 32.53 3.99
C THR A 155 -28.63 33.25 5.01
N GLY A 156 -27.41 33.61 4.57
CA GLY A 156 -26.65 34.70 5.17
C GLY A 156 -25.65 34.37 6.26
N ALA A 157 -24.55 33.72 5.90
CA ALA A 157 -23.30 33.91 6.64
C ALA A 157 -22.27 34.62 5.73
N PRO A 158 -21.70 35.77 6.16
CA PRO A 158 -20.70 36.45 5.33
C PRO A 158 -19.41 35.62 5.24
N LYS A 159 -18.91 35.39 4.03
CA LYS A 159 -17.62 34.73 3.76
C LYS A 159 -16.53 35.45 4.55
N PRO A 160 -15.69 34.76 5.32
CA PRO A 160 -14.52 35.38 5.92
C PRO A 160 -13.54 35.78 4.82
N SER A 161 -13.30 37.09 4.68
CA SER A 161 -12.31 37.65 3.77
C SER A 161 -10.92 37.14 4.21
N ARG A 162 -10.28 36.35 3.34
CA ARG A 162 -8.85 36.00 3.48
C ARG A 162 -8.02 37.29 3.38
N LYS A 163 -7.61 37.82 4.53
CA LYS A 163 -6.54 38.81 4.58
C LYS A 163 -5.25 38.17 4.11
N ALA A 164 -4.70 38.68 3.02
CA ALA A 164 -3.38 38.34 2.53
C ALA A 164 -2.32 38.66 3.62
N PRO A 165 -1.29 37.82 3.84
CA PRO A 165 -0.25 38.13 4.80
C PRO A 165 0.60 39.29 4.29
N ALA A 166 0.72 40.33 5.12
CA ALA A 166 1.55 41.50 4.88
C ALA A 166 3.01 41.08 4.71
N ARG A 167 3.59 41.48 3.59
CA ARG A 167 5.00 41.32 3.21
C ARG A 167 5.87 42.18 4.15
N LYS A 168 6.51 41.56 5.13
CA LYS A 168 7.52 42.25 5.96
C LYS A 168 8.72 42.59 5.09
N LYS A 169 9.00 43.91 4.99
CA LYS A 169 10.22 44.45 4.43
C LYS A 169 11.38 44.08 5.37
N THR A 170 12.31 43.27 4.89
CA THR A 170 13.58 43.01 5.58
C THR A 170 14.50 44.19 5.40
N ALA A 171 14.89 44.75 6.53
CA ALA A 171 15.91 45.82 6.62
C ALA A 171 17.29 45.28 6.23
N ALA A 172 18.03 46.13 5.56
CA ALA A 172 19.38 45.90 5.07
C ALA A 172 20.37 45.63 6.21
N SER A 173 21.19 44.61 6.07
CA SER A 173 22.36 44.35 6.90
C SER A 173 23.59 45.11 6.34
N PRO A 174 24.46 45.62 7.19
CA PRO A 174 25.62 46.44 6.75
C PRO A 174 26.76 45.57 6.24
N LYS A 175 27.42 46.08 5.20
CA LYS A 175 28.64 45.57 4.59
C LYS A 175 29.78 45.47 5.61
N ARG A 176 30.40 44.31 5.77
CA ARG A 176 31.73 44.14 6.36
C ARG A 176 32.78 44.21 5.26
N LYS A 177 33.78 45.04 5.51
CA LYS A 177 34.99 45.23 4.70
C LYS A 177 35.89 43.97 4.76
N PRO A 178 36.70 43.72 3.73
CA PRO A 178 37.73 42.69 3.76
C PRO A 178 38.96 43.19 4.54
N THR A 179 39.51 42.31 5.36
CA THR A 179 40.86 42.48 5.90
C THR A 179 41.73 41.45 5.18
N ASP A 180 42.71 42.01 4.44
CA ASP A 180 43.92 41.32 4.02
C ASP A 180 44.66 40.85 5.27
N ASP A 181 45.16 39.64 5.20
CA ASP A 181 46.49 39.34 5.73
C ASP A 181 47.07 38.11 4.97
N THR A 182 48.14 38.49 4.35
CA THR A 182 49.13 37.77 3.62
C THR A 182 50.02 36.92 4.57
N ALA A 183 50.57 35.90 4.02
CA ALA A 183 51.95 35.46 4.17
C ALA A 183 52.21 34.14 4.92
N ALA A 184 52.96 33.38 4.19
CA ALA A 184 54.08 32.51 4.61
C ALA A 184 53.69 31.13 5.23
N ALA A 185 54.25 30.09 4.89
CA ALA A 185 55.45 29.61 4.21
C ALA A 185 55.29 28.10 4.01
N GLU A 186 55.53 27.59 2.89
CA GLU A 186 56.73 26.82 2.46
C GLU A 186 57.45 26.02 3.55
N GLN A 187 57.63 24.78 3.23
CA GLN A 187 58.79 23.90 3.41
C GLN A 187 58.63 22.62 4.19
N ARG A 188 58.97 21.61 3.45
CA ARG A 188 59.78 20.35 3.67
C ARG A 188 59.00 19.14 4.07
N ALA A 189 58.99 18.15 3.18
CA ALA A 189 60.04 17.17 2.85
C ALA A 189 60.40 16.23 4.05
N GLU A 190 59.98 15.05 4.00
CA GLU A 190 60.70 13.83 3.65
C GLU A 190 59.70 12.68 3.57
#